data_1a57ccb3b4945183fbd17ead19fb4737
#
_entry.id   1a57ccb3b4945183fbd17ead19fb4737
#
_cell.length_a   1.000
_cell.length_b   1.000
_cell.length_c   1.000
_cell.angle_alpha   90.00
_cell.angle_beta   90.00
_cell.angle_gamma   90.00
#
_symmetry.space_group_name_H-M   'P 1'
#
loop_
_entity.id
_entity.type
_entity.pdbx_description
1 polymer ?
#
loop_
_entity_poly.entity_id
_entity_poly.type
_entity_poly.pdbx_seq_one_letter_code
_entity_poly.pdbx_strand_id
1 'polypeptide(L)'
;MKKSYITILILSIINSITLIGIIIALIIGNHKPIDSTEIFKNNIDSVVEVKASTSDVGESYGSGVIYSGDGYLITNAHVVSYTTLGEIKTFETYEIRFAKDEEYMEAELIKMDNELDLAILKIKDDIKYSPISFSKDTYTYGDSVYAIGNTSNYGIGISQGIISVPEVNIIYNEISRKVIQADIDIASGNSGGALLDKKGRLIGITTFRTKDLSNNVNYGFAYSIPVTIVKEYIGE
;
A
#
# COMPACT_ATOMS: atom_id res chain seq x y z
N MET A 1 11.34 47.35 -48.55
CA MET A 1 11.52 47.33 -47.08
C MET A 1 10.36 46.61 -46.34
N LYS A 2 9.08 47.00 -46.52
CA LYS A 2 7.95 46.35 -45.78
C LYS A 2 7.83 44.83 -45.94
N LYS A 3 8.05 44.24 -47.11
CA LYS A 3 7.98 42.80 -47.37
C LYS A 3 9.02 42.01 -46.59
N SER A 4 10.25 42.51 -46.43
CA SER A 4 11.34 41.87 -45.72
C SER A 4 11.06 41.78 -44.21
N TYR A 5 10.46 42.80 -43.60
CA TYR A 5 10.08 42.79 -42.17
C TYR A 5 8.97 41.78 -41.88
N ILE A 6 7.98 41.65 -42.79
CA ILE A 6 6.91 40.64 -42.63
C ILE A 6 7.47 39.22 -42.70
N THR A 7 8.41 38.95 -43.60
CA THR A 7 9.04 37.62 -43.72
C THR A 7 9.87 37.29 -42.47
N ILE A 8 10.63 38.24 -41.93
CA ILE A 8 11.40 38.05 -40.70
C ILE A 8 10.46 37.79 -39.51
N LEU A 9 9.35 38.52 -39.39
CA LEU A 9 8.36 38.36 -38.34
C LEU A 9 7.71 36.96 -38.41
N ILE A 10 7.32 36.51 -39.59
CA ILE A 10 6.75 35.16 -39.80
C ILE A 10 7.75 34.06 -39.40
N LEU A 11 9.01 34.18 -39.84
CA LEU A 11 10.05 33.21 -39.45
C LEU A 11 10.32 33.18 -37.95
N SER A 12 10.28 34.34 -37.29
CA SER A 12 10.43 34.44 -35.83
C SER A 12 9.28 33.75 -35.10
N ILE A 13 8.03 33.93 -35.56
CA ILE A 13 6.85 33.25 -34.97
C ILE A 13 6.95 31.75 -35.17
N ILE A 14 7.31 31.25 -36.36
CA ILE A 14 7.49 29.81 -36.63
C ILE A 14 8.56 29.23 -35.73
N ASN A 15 9.71 29.89 -35.57
CA ASN A 15 10.77 29.40 -34.65
C ASN A 15 10.32 29.36 -33.20
N SER A 16 9.53 30.34 -32.75
CA SER A 16 8.99 30.34 -31.38
C SER A 16 8.02 29.19 -31.16
N ILE A 17 7.14 28.92 -32.12
CA ILE A 17 6.19 27.79 -32.04
C ILE A 17 6.92 26.45 -32.05
N THR A 18 7.95 26.29 -32.89
CA THR A 18 8.76 25.05 -32.91
C THR A 18 9.54 24.87 -31.62
N LEU A 19 10.11 25.91 -31.04
CA LEU A 19 10.82 25.85 -29.77
C LEU A 19 9.88 25.45 -28.61
N ILE A 20 8.70 26.04 -28.56
CA ILE A 20 7.66 25.68 -27.58
C ILE A 20 7.24 24.21 -27.77
N GLY A 21 7.04 23.74 -28.99
CA GLY A 21 6.72 22.34 -29.29
C GLY A 21 7.81 21.36 -28.82
N ILE A 22 9.10 21.73 -29.04
CA ILE A 22 10.23 20.93 -28.56
C ILE A 22 10.28 20.91 -27.03
N ILE A 23 10.07 22.03 -26.35
CA ILE A 23 10.04 22.10 -24.89
C ILE A 23 8.90 21.24 -24.33
N ILE A 24 7.71 21.32 -24.92
CA ILE A 24 6.56 20.49 -24.52
C ILE A 24 6.87 19.00 -24.74
N ALA A 25 7.45 18.63 -25.88
CA ALA A 25 7.86 17.25 -26.19
C ALA A 25 8.93 16.73 -25.22
N LEU A 26 9.88 17.57 -24.80
CA LEU A 26 10.90 17.22 -23.79
C LEU A 26 10.28 17.05 -22.38
N ILE A 27 9.33 17.91 -22.02
CA ILE A 27 8.61 17.80 -20.73
C ILE A 27 7.77 16.52 -20.70
N ILE A 28 7.02 16.21 -21.76
CA ILE A 28 6.18 15.00 -21.85
C ILE A 28 7.07 13.75 -21.99
N GLY A 29 8.14 13.81 -22.78
CA GLY A 29 9.05 12.68 -23.00
C GLY A 29 9.90 12.29 -21.79
N ASN A 30 10.10 13.20 -20.83
CA ASN A 30 10.83 12.93 -19.57
C ASN A 30 9.95 12.34 -18.48
N HIS A 31 8.64 12.24 -18.66
CA HIS A 31 7.76 11.50 -17.74
C HIS A 31 7.79 10.01 -18.10
N LYS A 32 8.92 9.34 -17.81
CA LYS A 32 8.91 7.89 -17.77
C LYS A 32 7.96 7.46 -16.64
N PRO A 33 7.00 6.53 -16.90
CA PRO A 33 6.27 5.92 -15.81
C PRO A 33 7.29 5.31 -14.83
N ILE A 34 7.11 5.54 -13.54
CA ILE A 34 7.91 4.91 -12.48
C ILE A 34 7.70 3.39 -12.65
N ASP A 35 8.79 2.63 -12.79
CA ASP A 35 8.71 1.18 -12.93
C ASP A 35 8.54 0.51 -11.55
N SER A 36 8.13 -0.76 -11.55
CA SER A 36 7.93 -1.53 -10.33
C SER A 36 9.17 -1.62 -9.46
N THR A 37 10.36 -1.62 -10.06
CA THR A 37 11.64 -1.65 -9.34
C THR A 37 11.86 -0.36 -8.56
N GLU A 38 11.55 0.78 -9.15
CA GLU A 38 11.66 2.09 -8.51
C GLU A 38 10.61 2.25 -7.41
N ILE A 39 9.36 1.81 -7.65
CA ILE A 39 8.30 1.77 -6.64
C ILE A 39 8.73 0.96 -5.43
N PHE A 40 9.29 -0.24 -5.66
CA PHE A 40 9.78 -1.10 -4.58
C PHE A 40 10.90 -0.42 -3.78
N LYS A 41 11.94 0.06 -4.45
CA LYS A 41 13.09 0.72 -3.79
C LYS A 41 12.70 1.93 -2.95
N ASN A 42 11.72 2.72 -3.42
CA ASN A 42 11.29 3.94 -2.74
C ASN A 42 10.40 3.67 -1.52
N ASN A 43 9.82 2.45 -1.41
CA ASN A 43 8.84 2.13 -0.38
C ASN A 43 9.27 0.99 0.55
N ILE A 44 10.36 0.26 0.25
CA ILE A 44 10.78 -0.92 1.01
C ILE A 44 11.09 -0.59 2.48
N ASP A 45 11.59 0.60 2.77
CA ASP A 45 11.92 1.05 4.12
C ASP A 45 10.68 1.55 4.90
N SER A 46 9.50 1.60 4.25
CA SER A 46 8.21 1.95 4.88
C SER A 46 7.31 0.74 5.10
N VAL A 47 7.72 -0.46 4.67
CA VAL A 47 6.94 -1.70 4.84
C VAL A 47 7.76 -2.69 5.65
N VAL A 48 7.12 -3.30 6.65
CA VAL A 48 7.75 -4.23 7.58
C VAL A 48 7.00 -5.56 7.63
N GLU A 49 7.71 -6.62 8.02
CA GLU A 49 7.08 -7.83 8.52
C GLU A 49 6.55 -7.58 9.91
N VAL A 50 5.38 -8.13 10.22
CA VAL A 50 4.79 -8.13 11.57
C VAL A 50 4.66 -9.56 12.03
N LYS A 51 5.18 -9.83 13.22
CA LYS A 51 5.02 -11.08 13.94
C LYS A 51 4.29 -10.80 15.26
N ALA A 52 3.21 -11.51 15.51
CA ALA A 52 2.49 -11.46 16.78
C ALA A 52 2.46 -12.84 17.39
N SER A 53 2.66 -12.98 18.69
CA SER A 53 2.71 -14.29 19.34
C SER A 53 2.16 -14.29 20.76
N THR A 54 1.70 -15.47 21.17
CA THR A 54 1.36 -15.81 22.55
C THR A 54 1.61 -17.31 22.78
N SER A 55 1.88 -17.68 24.01
CA SER A 55 2.14 -19.09 24.39
C SER A 55 0.98 -20.02 24.09
N ASP A 56 -0.26 -19.52 24.11
CA ASP A 56 -1.47 -20.34 24.07
C ASP A 56 -1.82 -20.84 22.66
N VAL A 57 -1.56 -20.02 21.64
CA VAL A 57 -1.99 -20.31 20.25
C VAL A 57 -0.85 -20.24 19.22
N GLY A 58 0.36 -19.81 19.63
CA GLY A 58 1.51 -19.73 18.75
C GLY A 58 1.69 -18.36 18.10
N GLU A 59 2.01 -18.32 16.82
CA GLU A 59 2.46 -17.13 16.09
C GLU A 59 1.52 -16.78 14.92
N SER A 60 1.38 -15.50 14.66
CA SER A 60 0.73 -14.90 13.47
C SER A 60 1.76 -14.06 12.73
N TYR A 61 1.71 -14.11 11.41
CA TYR A 61 2.61 -13.35 10.55
C TYR A 61 1.81 -12.51 9.55
N GLY A 62 2.27 -11.30 9.33
CA GLY A 62 1.70 -10.35 8.39
C GLY A 62 2.69 -9.28 7.97
N SER A 63 2.16 -8.17 7.53
CA SER A 63 2.89 -6.97 7.13
C SER A 63 2.39 -5.76 7.90
N GLY A 64 3.17 -4.69 7.88
CA GLY A 64 2.78 -3.40 8.41
C GLY A 64 3.33 -2.27 7.55
N VAL A 65 2.67 -1.13 7.59
CA VAL A 65 3.04 0.07 6.84
C VAL A 65 3.32 1.20 7.80
N ILE A 66 4.55 1.69 7.83
CA ILE A 66 4.96 2.83 8.65
C ILE A 66 4.34 4.10 8.08
N TYR A 67 3.51 4.80 8.87
CA TYR A 67 2.85 6.03 8.45
C TYR A 67 3.36 7.27 9.19
N SER A 68 4.18 7.11 10.23
CA SER A 68 4.75 8.22 11.00
C SER A 68 6.26 8.07 11.15
N GLY A 69 6.96 9.20 11.10
CA GLY A 69 8.41 9.26 11.35
C GLY A 69 8.81 8.81 12.76
N ASP A 70 7.87 8.74 13.69
CA ASP A 70 8.10 8.26 15.06
C ASP A 70 7.93 6.73 15.20
N GLY A 71 7.70 5.99 14.09
CA GLY A 71 7.60 4.53 14.09
C GLY A 71 6.21 3.99 14.44
N TYR A 72 5.15 4.79 14.24
CA TYR A 72 3.80 4.22 14.19
C TYR A 72 3.57 3.54 12.86
N LEU A 73 3.02 2.34 12.91
CA LEU A 73 2.68 1.55 11.73
C LEU A 73 1.25 1.04 11.83
N ILE A 74 0.64 0.85 10.66
CA ILE A 74 -0.68 0.26 10.52
C ILE A 74 -0.55 -1.17 9.98
N THR A 75 -1.37 -2.06 10.49
CA THR A 75 -1.52 -3.45 10.03
C THR A 75 -2.99 -3.85 10.10
N ASN A 76 -3.33 -5.10 9.79
CA ASN A 76 -4.68 -5.62 10.01
C ASN A 76 -4.91 -6.09 11.46
N ALA A 77 -6.16 -5.98 11.91
CA ALA A 77 -6.56 -6.47 13.23
C ALA A 77 -6.34 -7.99 13.36
N HIS A 78 -6.67 -8.77 12.32
CA HIS A 78 -6.50 -10.23 12.32
C HIS A 78 -5.03 -10.69 12.37
N VAL A 79 -4.05 -9.80 12.07
CA VAL A 79 -2.61 -10.09 12.22
C VAL A 79 -2.20 -10.06 13.69
N VAL A 80 -2.81 -9.17 14.49
CA VAL A 80 -2.47 -8.90 15.89
C VAL A 80 -3.45 -9.51 16.88
N SER A 81 -4.43 -10.29 16.40
CA SER A 81 -5.45 -10.94 17.22
C SER A 81 -5.78 -12.35 16.73
N TYR A 82 -6.41 -13.13 17.58
CA TYR A 82 -6.90 -14.47 17.30
C TYR A 82 -8.26 -14.69 17.92
N THR A 83 -9.02 -15.67 17.42
CA THR A 83 -10.31 -16.05 17.99
C THR A 83 -10.20 -17.35 18.75
N THR A 84 -10.65 -17.37 19.99
CA THR A 84 -10.72 -18.56 20.81
C THR A 84 -12.06 -18.61 21.56
N LEU A 85 -12.74 -19.73 21.53
CA LEU A 85 -14.06 -19.94 22.15
C LEU A 85 -15.10 -18.87 21.76
N GLY A 86 -15.02 -18.32 20.54
CA GLY A 86 -15.91 -17.27 20.03
C GLY A 86 -15.55 -15.85 20.49
N GLU A 87 -14.48 -15.67 21.27
CA GLU A 87 -13.97 -14.37 21.70
C GLU A 87 -12.73 -13.98 20.89
N ILE A 88 -12.63 -12.70 20.54
CA ILE A 88 -11.43 -12.12 19.92
C ILE A 88 -10.49 -11.66 21.03
N LYS A 89 -9.24 -12.15 20.98
CA LYS A 89 -8.15 -11.78 21.89
C LYS A 89 -6.95 -11.28 21.11
N THR A 90 -6.19 -10.37 21.71
CA THR A 90 -4.92 -9.89 21.16
C THR A 90 -3.79 -10.84 21.55
N PHE A 91 -2.77 -10.91 20.70
CA PHE A 91 -1.51 -11.55 21.06
C PHE A 91 -0.81 -10.77 22.19
N GLU A 92 0.16 -11.39 22.84
CA GLU A 92 0.88 -10.82 23.99
C GLU A 92 2.14 -10.06 23.57
N THR A 93 2.78 -10.50 22.47
CA THR A 93 4.02 -9.90 21.96
C THR A 93 3.87 -9.53 20.49
N TYR A 94 4.49 -8.42 20.14
CA TYR A 94 4.53 -7.89 18.77
C TYR A 94 5.95 -7.54 18.42
N GLU A 95 6.38 -8.02 17.28
CA GLU A 95 7.71 -7.82 16.75
C GLU A 95 7.62 -7.40 15.30
N ILE A 96 8.52 -6.55 14.84
CA ILE A 96 8.60 -6.14 13.43
C ILE A 96 10.01 -6.35 12.89
N ARG A 97 10.12 -6.57 11.58
CA ARG A 97 11.40 -6.70 10.90
C ARG A 97 11.37 -6.00 9.55
N PHE A 98 12.37 -5.16 9.28
CA PHE A 98 12.57 -4.60 7.94
C PHE A 98 13.20 -5.63 7.01
N ALA A 99 13.01 -5.45 5.70
CA ALA A 99 13.55 -6.35 4.68
C ALA A 99 15.09 -6.52 4.72
N LYS A 100 15.79 -5.54 5.29
CA LYS A 100 17.26 -5.51 5.38
C LYS A 100 17.81 -6.05 6.69
N ASP A 101 16.93 -6.28 7.69
CA ASP A 101 17.35 -6.64 9.03
C ASP A 101 17.28 -8.16 9.24
N GLU A 102 18.20 -8.69 10.02
CA GLU A 102 18.20 -10.10 10.40
C GLU A 102 17.35 -10.36 11.66
N GLU A 103 17.27 -9.35 12.55
CA GLU A 103 16.61 -9.45 13.84
C GLU A 103 15.27 -8.71 13.86
N TYR A 104 14.36 -9.18 14.70
CA TYR A 104 13.10 -8.52 15.00
C TYR A 104 13.27 -7.45 16.08
N MET A 105 12.54 -6.35 15.96
CA MET A 105 12.43 -5.28 16.95
C MET A 105 11.07 -5.37 17.64
N GLU A 106 11.03 -5.07 18.94
CA GLU A 106 9.78 -5.03 19.69
C GLU A 106 8.87 -3.90 19.23
N ALA A 107 7.57 -4.19 19.23
CA ALA A 107 6.52 -3.21 19.05
C ALA A 107 5.43 -3.37 20.12
N GLU A 108 4.56 -2.38 20.20
CA GLU A 108 3.46 -2.35 21.16
C GLU A 108 2.15 -2.09 20.40
N LEU A 109 1.08 -2.77 20.79
CA LEU A 109 -0.26 -2.55 20.26
C LEU A 109 -0.88 -1.30 20.88
N ILE A 110 -1.15 -0.28 20.07
CA ILE A 110 -1.73 0.99 20.51
C ILE A 110 -3.24 0.95 20.47
N LYS A 111 -3.82 0.46 19.35
CA LYS A 111 -5.26 0.26 19.22
C LYS A 111 -5.57 -0.74 18.11
N MET A 112 -6.76 -1.30 18.16
CA MET A 112 -7.27 -2.25 17.19
C MET A 112 -8.76 -2.03 16.98
N ASP A 113 -9.23 -2.25 15.74
CA ASP A 113 -10.63 -2.24 15.34
C ASP A 113 -10.91 -3.46 14.46
N ASN A 114 -11.74 -4.38 14.98
CA ASN A 114 -12.07 -5.63 14.27
C ASN A 114 -13.09 -5.42 13.14
N GLU A 115 -13.95 -4.41 13.22
CA GLU A 115 -14.91 -4.12 12.16
C GLU A 115 -14.22 -3.55 10.95
N LEU A 116 -13.27 -2.63 11.14
CA LEU A 116 -12.42 -2.09 10.09
C LEU A 116 -11.31 -3.05 9.66
N ASP A 117 -10.97 -4.05 10.48
CA ASP A 117 -9.80 -4.92 10.32
C ASP A 117 -8.48 -4.13 10.29
N LEU A 118 -8.34 -3.13 11.17
CA LEU A 118 -7.15 -2.29 11.30
C LEU A 118 -6.58 -2.32 12.71
N ALA A 119 -5.26 -2.22 12.81
CA ALA A 119 -4.56 -2.07 14.08
C ALA A 119 -3.36 -1.11 13.91
N ILE A 120 -3.01 -0.41 14.98
CA ILE A 120 -1.83 0.45 15.07
C ILE A 120 -0.85 -0.19 16.04
N LEU A 121 0.39 -0.40 15.57
CA LEU A 121 1.53 -0.73 16.41
C LEU A 121 2.50 0.46 16.48
N LYS A 122 3.29 0.51 17.55
CA LYS A 122 4.38 1.47 17.76
C LYS A 122 5.67 0.71 18.01
N ILE A 123 6.71 0.98 17.22
CA ILE A 123 8.04 0.42 17.41
C ILE A 123 8.65 1.00 18.68
N LYS A 124 9.21 0.13 19.53
CA LYS A 124 9.78 0.52 20.83
C LYS A 124 11.24 0.93 20.69
N ASP A 125 11.47 2.02 19.99
CA ASP A 125 12.77 2.69 19.96
C ASP A 125 12.61 4.19 19.70
N ASP A 126 13.73 4.92 19.69
CA ASP A 126 13.79 6.38 19.52
C ASP A 126 14.39 6.82 18.17
N ILE A 127 14.49 5.91 17.20
CA ILE A 127 15.00 6.27 15.87
C ILE A 127 13.90 6.87 14.99
N LYS A 128 14.30 7.54 13.91
CA LYS A 128 13.37 8.09 12.92
C LYS A 128 13.21 7.16 11.74
N TYR A 129 11.98 7.03 11.30
CA TYR A 129 11.58 6.17 10.19
C TYR A 129 11.15 6.97 8.98
N SER A 130 11.14 6.33 7.81
CA SER A 130 10.62 6.90 6.57
C SER A 130 9.14 6.52 6.43
N PRO A 131 8.19 7.45 6.65
CA PRO A 131 6.78 7.13 6.51
C PRO A 131 6.38 6.99 5.05
N ILE A 132 5.41 6.11 4.80
CA ILE A 132 4.78 5.98 3.49
C ILE A 132 4.07 7.27 3.09
N SER A 133 4.12 7.61 1.79
CA SER A 133 3.35 8.74 1.27
C SER A 133 1.93 8.30 0.93
N PHE A 134 0.92 9.02 1.42
CA PHE A 134 -0.48 8.76 1.08
C PHE A 134 -0.86 9.35 -0.27
N SER A 135 -1.64 8.62 -1.06
CA SER A 135 -2.21 9.14 -2.30
C SER A 135 -3.26 10.21 -2.00
N LYS A 136 -3.26 11.27 -2.82
CA LYS A 136 -4.30 12.30 -2.86
C LYS A 136 -5.11 12.22 -4.15
N ASP A 137 -4.70 11.35 -5.08
CA ASP A 137 -5.34 11.16 -6.36
C ASP A 137 -6.49 10.15 -6.22
N THR A 138 -7.49 10.30 -7.04
CA THR A 138 -8.52 9.28 -7.25
C THR A 138 -7.95 8.16 -8.12
N TYR A 139 -8.43 6.95 -7.91
CA TYR A 139 -8.11 5.77 -8.71
C TYR A 139 -9.39 5.23 -9.34
N THR A 140 -9.25 4.54 -10.47
CA THR A 140 -10.36 4.02 -11.25
C THR A 140 -10.08 2.62 -11.80
N TYR A 141 -11.07 2.02 -12.43
CA TYR A 141 -10.96 0.70 -13.09
C TYR A 141 -9.77 0.66 -14.05
N GLY A 142 -8.96 -0.39 -13.95
CA GLY A 142 -7.80 -0.61 -14.81
C GLY A 142 -6.54 0.18 -14.43
N ASP A 143 -6.58 1.05 -13.42
CA ASP A 143 -5.37 1.72 -12.92
C ASP A 143 -4.38 0.69 -12.39
N SER A 144 -3.10 0.86 -12.74
CA SER A 144 -2.01 0.01 -12.24
C SER A 144 -1.81 0.19 -10.75
N VAL A 145 -1.67 -0.92 -10.04
CA VAL A 145 -1.40 -0.97 -8.61
C VAL A 145 -0.27 -1.94 -8.28
N TYR A 146 0.35 -1.72 -7.12
CA TYR A 146 1.46 -2.50 -6.62
C TYR A 146 1.19 -2.86 -5.16
N ALA A 147 1.33 -4.14 -4.82
CA ALA A 147 1.25 -4.60 -3.44
C ALA A 147 2.65 -4.89 -2.92
N ILE A 148 3.00 -4.34 -1.76
CA ILE A 148 4.26 -4.61 -1.05
C ILE A 148 3.92 -5.19 0.32
N GLY A 149 4.50 -6.36 0.63
CA GLY A 149 4.30 -7.03 1.91
C GLY A 149 5.12 -8.30 2.03
N ASN A 150 5.04 -8.96 3.18
CA ASN A 150 5.73 -10.22 3.46
C ASN A 150 5.05 -11.39 2.74
N THR A 151 5.67 -11.86 1.68
CA THR A 151 5.10 -12.92 0.84
C THR A 151 5.42 -14.29 1.42
N SER A 152 4.43 -14.93 2.05
CA SER A 152 4.55 -16.30 2.60
C SER A 152 5.72 -16.49 3.57
N ASN A 153 6.08 -15.47 4.32
CA ASN A 153 7.21 -15.43 5.25
C ASN A 153 8.61 -15.60 4.59
N TYR A 154 8.69 -15.35 3.28
CA TYR A 154 9.97 -15.35 2.55
C TYR A 154 10.61 -13.95 2.45
N GLY A 155 10.06 -12.97 3.17
CA GLY A 155 10.51 -11.59 3.17
C GLY A 155 9.59 -10.66 2.37
N ILE A 156 9.90 -9.37 2.41
CA ILE A 156 9.12 -8.32 1.75
C ILE A 156 9.31 -8.39 0.23
N GLY A 157 8.22 -8.59 -0.47
CA GLY A 157 8.17 -8.65 -1.92
C GLY A 157 7.21 -7.64 -2.53
N ILE A 158 7.18 -7.57 -3.87
CA ILE A 158 6.27 -6.73 -4.64
C ILE A 158 5.50 -7.56 -5.66
N SER A 159 4.19 -7.29 -5.77
CA SER A 159 3.33 -7.75 -6.87
C SER A 159 2.78 -6.56 -7.63
N GLN A 160 2.44 -6.74 -8.91
CA GLN A 160 1.82 -5.73 -9.76
C GLN A 160 0.51 -6.25 -10.31
N GLY A 161 -0.49 -5.37 -10.38
CA GLY A 161 -1.82 -5.68 -10.90
C GLY A 161 -2.59 -4.43 -11.32
N ILE A 162 -3.91 -4.55 -11.37
CA ILE A 162 -4.81 -3.45 -11.73
C ILE A 162 -6.00 -3.37 -10.76
N ILE A 163 -6.59 -2.19 -10.64
CA ILE A 163 -7.87 -2.01 -9.96
C ILE A 163 -8.97 -2.69 -10.78
N SER A 164 -9.61 -3.71 -10.20
CA SER A 164 -10.80 -4.34 -10.78
C SER A 164 -12.07 -3.59 -10.40
N VAL A 165 -12.23 -3.20 -9.13
CA VAL A 165 -13.32 -2.36 -8.65
C VAL A 165 -12.77 -1.36 -7.64
N PRO A 166 -12.89 -0.04 -7.91
CA PRO A 166 -12.31 1.00 -7.04
C PRO A 166 -12.90 1.02 -5.64
N GLU A 167 -14.17 0.69 -5.50
CA GLU A 167 -14.88 0.63 -4.23
C GLU A 167 -16.03 -0.36 -4.32
N VAL A 168 -16.05 -1.33 -3.41
CA VAL A 168 -17.12 -2.33 -3.29
C VAL A 168 -17.35 -2.66 -1.82
N ASN A 169 -18.62 -2.87 -1.45
CA ASN A 169 -18.98 -3.41 -0.14
C ASN A 169 -19.07 -4.93 -0.25
N ILE A 170 -18.32 -5.62 0.60
CA ILE A 170 -18.35 -7.07 0.70
C ILE A 170 -18.71 -7.50 2.12
N ILE A 171 -19.30 -8.69 2.25
CA ILE A 171 -19.54 -9.30 3.56
C ILE A 171 -18.42 -10.32 3.79
N TYR A 172 -17.63 -10.10 4.82
CA TYR A 172 -16.57 -11.00 5.24
C TYR A 172 -16.66 -11.26 6.74
N ASN A 173 -16.80 -12.52 7.15
CA ASN A 173 -17.06 -12.92 8.53
C ASN A 173 -18.24 -12.15 9.14
N GLU A 174 -19.37 -12.07 8.42
CA GLU A 174 -20.63 -11.40 8.80
C GLU A 174 -20.53 -9.86 8.94
N ILE A 175 -19.37 -9.27 8.69
CA ILE A 175 -19.13 -7.82 8.73
C ILE A 175 -19.11 -7.28 7.30
N SER A 176 -19.90 -6.21 7.06
CA SER A 176 -19.85 -5.48 5.80
C SER A 176 -18.67 -4.52 5.79
N ARG A 177 -17.77 -4.68 4.81
CA ARG A 177 -16.57 -3.84 4.66
C ARG A 177 -16.52 -3.20 3.29
N LYS A 178 -16.17 -1.92 3.29
CA LYS A 178 -15.84 -1.17 2.08
C LYS A 178 -14.39 -1.44 1.73
N VAL A 179 -14.14 -1.94 0.50
CA VAL A 179 -12.80 -2.34 0.06
C VAL A 179 -12.53 -1.95 -1.39
N ILE A 180 -11.26 -1.86 -1.74
CA ILE A 180 -10.76 -1.86 -3.11
C ILE A 180 -10.61 -3.31 -3.54
N GLN A 181 -11.12 -3.68 -4.71
CA GLN A 181 -10.83 -4.96 -5.34
C GLN A 181 -9.79 -4.77 -6.44
N ALA A 182 -8.71 -5.53 -6.39
CA ALA A 182 -7.64 -5.52 -7.39
C ALA A 182 -7.40 -6.93 -7.93
N ASP A 183 -7.12 -7.02 -9.23
CA ASP A 183 -6.55 -8.21 -9.86
C ASP A 183 -5.04 -8.15 -9.68
N ILE A 184 -4.59 -8.72 -8.57
CA ILE A 184 -3.19 -8.70 -8.13
C ILE A 184 -2.89 -9.94 -7.30
N ASP A 185 -1.74 -10.52 -7.51
CA ASP A 185 -1.33 -11.68 -6.73
C ASP A 185 -0.83 -11.27 -5.35
N ILE A 186 -1.52 -11.76 -4.32
CA ILE A 186 -1.12 -11.63 -2.91
C ILE A 186 -1.10 -13.02 -2.27
N ALA A 187 -0.24 -13.21 -1.28
CA ALA A 187 -0.11 -14.46 -0.54
C ALA A 187 -0.40 -14.25 0.95
N SER A 188 -0.44 -15.34 1.70
CA SER A 188 -0.40 -15.27 3.17
C SER A 188 0.81 -14.45 3.61
N GLY A 189 0.63 -13.59 4.61
CA GLY A 189 1.67 -12.66 5.07
C GLY A 189 1.59 -11.26 4.43
N ASN A 190 0.93 -11.09 3.27
CA ASN A 190 0.71 -9.75 2.68
C ASN A 190 -0.35 -8.93 3.44
N SER A 191 -1.16 -9.54 4.31
CA SER A 191 -2.12 -8.83 5.17
C SER A 191 -1.44 -7.76 6.00
N GLY A 192 -1.97 -6.54 5.98
CA GLY A 192 -1.38 -5.36 6.62
C GLY A 192 -0.36 -4.61 5.76
N GLY A 193 0.01 -5.14 4.59
CA GLY A 193 0.92 -4.53 3.64
C GLY A 193 0.31 -3.39 2.82
N ALA A 194 1.13 -2.72 2.05
CA ALA A 194 0.76 -1.56 1.26
C ALA A 194 0.16 -1.95 -0.09
N LEU A 195 -0.99 -1.37 -0.46
CA LEU A 195 -1.44 -1.24 -1.84
C LEU A 195 -1.12 0.17 -2.33
N LEU A 196 -0.33 0.28 -3.39
CA LEU A 196 0.22 1.53 -3.91
C LEU A 196 -0.33 1.87 -5.30
N ASP A 197 -0.43 3.16 -5.60
CA ASP A 197 -0.70 3.66 -6.94
C ASP A 197 0.58 3.63 -7.82
N LYS A 198 0.44 3.97 -9.11
CA LYS A 198 1.55 4.05 -10.08
C LYS A 198 2.64 5.08 -9.75
N LYS A 199 2.46 5.89 -8.71
CA LYS A 199 3.46 6.85 -8.19
C LYS A 199 4.10 6.35 -6.89
N GLY A 200 3.79 5.12 -6.46
CA GLY A 200 4.29 4.53 -5.22
C GLY A 200 3.66 5.12 -3.96
N ARG A 201 2.43 5.67 -4.03
CA ARG A 201 1.73 6.23 -2.88
C ARG A 201 0.63 5.30 -2.41
N LEU A 202 0.43 5.24 -1.10
CA LEU A 202 -0.55 4.37 -0.47
C LEU A 202 -1.98 4.74 -0.88
N ILE A 203 -2.72 3.75 -1.41
CA ILE A 203 -4.14 3.83 -1.72
C ILE A 203 -4.97 2.90 -0.85
N GLY A 204 -4.34 1.93 -0.17
CA GLY A 204 -5.03 1.02 0.74
C GLY A 204 -4.08 0.10 1.50
N ILE A 205 -4.64 -0.59 2.51
CA ILE A 205 -3.97 -1.65 3.27
C ILE A 205 -4.50 -2.99 2.79
N THR A 206 -3.61 -3.84 2.27
CA THR A 206 -3.95 -5.19 1.80
C THR A 206 -4.48 -6.02 2.97
N THR A 207 -5.61 -6.72 2.77
CA THR A 207 -6.21 -7.46 3.87
C THR A 207 -6.44 -8.93 3.56
N PHE A 208 -7.25 -9.32 2.60
CA PHE A 208 -7.57 -10.73 2.37
C PHE A 208 -7.89 -11.04 0.91
N ARG A 209 -7.98 -12.35 0.63
CA ARG A 209 -8.62 -12.93 -0.55
C ARG A 209 -9.93 -13.58 -0.15
N THR A 210 -10.95 -13.53 -1.00
CA THR A 210 -12.16 -14.30 -0.79
C THR A 210 -11.92 -15.77 -1.13
N LYS A 211 -12.67 -16.63 -0.46
CA LYS A 211 -12.81 -18.05 -0.82
C LYS A 211 -14.10 -18.22 -1.61
N ASP A 212 -14.11 -19.16 -2.56
CA ASP A 212 -15.34 -19.59 -3.23
C ASP A 212 -16.24 -20.40 -2.29
N LEU A 213 -17.45 -20.77 -2.77
CA LEU A 213 -18.41 -21.59 -2.02
C LEU A 213 -17.87 -22.99 -1.63
N SER A 214 -16.77 -23.41 -2.25
CA SER A 214 -16.08 -24.68 -1.98
C SER A 214 -14.86 -24.51 -1.04
N ASN A 215 -14.70 -23.34 -0.42
CA ASN A 215 -13.57 -22.97 0.42
C ASN A 215 -12.20 -22.85 -0.29
N ASN A 216 -12.20 -22.86 -1.63
CA ASN A 216 -11.00 -22.59 -2.41
C ASN A 216 -10.73 -21.08 -2.41
N VAL A 217 -9.46 -20.69 -2.32
CA VAL A 217 -9.06 -19.30 -2.47
C VAL A 217 -9.36 -18.84 -3.90
N ASN A 218 -10.14 -17.75 -4.04
CA ASN A 218 -10.33 -17.12 -5.34
C ASN A 218 -9.02 -16.50 -5.79
N TYR A 219 -8.33 -17.19 -6.69
CA TYR A 219 -7.11 -16.68 -7.29
C TYR A 219 -7.44 -15.46 -8.17
N GLY A 220 -6.60 -14.43 -8.07
CA GLY A 220 -6.66 -13.25 -8.92
C GLY A 220 -7.30 -12.01 -8.29
N PHE A 221 -8.12 -12.13 -7.22
CA PHE A 221 -8.70 -10.96 -6.57
C PHE A 221 -8.19 -10.78 -5.14
N ALA A 222 -7.58 -9.62 -4.92
CA ALA A 222 -7.18 -9.13 -3.61
C ALA A 222 -8.09 -8.00 -3.16
N TYR A 223 -8.29 -7.89 -1.86
CA TYR A 223 -9.07 -6.83 -1.24
C TYR A 223 -8.19 -6.00 -0.33
N SER A 224 -8.37 -4.68 -0.39
CA SER A 224 -7.60 -3.74 0.43
C SER A 224 -8.53 -2.69 1.05
N ILE A 225 -8.26 -2.32 2.29
CA ILE A 225 -8.98 -1.28 3.00
C ILE A 225 -8.56 0.07 2.40
N PRO A 226 -9.51 0.90 1.90
CA PRO A 226 -9.18 2.17 1.26
C PRO A 226 -8.41 3.14 2.17
N VAL A 227 -7.49 3.88 1.59
CA VAL A 227 -6.67 4.88 2.30
C VAL A 227 -7.52 5.96 3.00
N THR A 228 -8.72 6.24 2.53
CA THR A 228 -9.67 7.17 3.19
C THR A 228 -10.09 6.67 4.55
N ILE A 229 -10.39 5.36 4.69
CA ILE A 229 -10.70 4.71 5.97
C ILE A 229 -9.45 4.67 6.85
N VAL A 230 -8.29 4.36 6.26
CA VAL A 230 -7.01 4.35 6.98
C VAL A 230 -6.73 5.71 7.61
N LYS A 231 -6.86 6.80 6.86
CA LYS A 231 -6.66 8.17 7.36
C LYS A 231 -7.60 8.54 8.50
N GLU A 232 -8.89 8.26 8.34
CA GLU A 232 -9.87 8.47 9.42
C GLU A 232 -9.48 7.68 10.68
N TYR A 233 -9.05 6.44 10.51
CA TYR A 233 -8.64 5.59 11.62
C TYR A 233 -7.40 6.08 12.35
N ILE A 234 -6.40 6.65 11.66
CA ILE A 234 -5.20 7.23 12.28
C ILE A 234 -5.38 8.67 12.75
N GLY A 235 -6.50 9.35 12.40
CA GLY A 235 -6.81 10.71 12.80
C GLY A 235 -6.24 11.79 11.89
N GLU A 236 -6.07 11.51 10.59
CA GLU A 236 -5.65 12.45 9.53
C GLU A 236 -6.81 12.93 8.65
#